data_086bf0a59aad219bb201a45502d7dc33
#
_entry.id   086bf0a59aad219bb201a45502d7dc33
#
_cell.length_a   1.000
_cell.length_b   1.000
_cell.length_c   1.000
_cell.angle_alpha   90.00
_cell.angle_beta   90.00
_cell.angle_gamma   90.00
#
_symmetry.space_group_name_H-M   'P 1'
#
loop_
_entity.id
_entity.type
_entity.pdbx_description
1 polymer ?
#
loop_
_entity_poly.entity_id
_entity_poly.type
_entity_poly.pdbx_seq_one_letter_code
_entity_poly.pdbx_strand_id
1 'polypeptide(L)'
;MEMSNLQIQNIVDTLPIGYYTGRRIPCVLDSQEDCSHYNPSQDTIRISLDQLKQGLPTAQTYTDAEKLIRSNFYHEVSHAILTPVNMPPTAARNIAEDERIERVLGNYYYGVNFKESLYAVNGNPPPQPQEPIQWFFLLCRYGIGNPALLQEFEGIMRDFGGLNRYSQHGQYAKAIDELYKKLSQDLQQNAQAYEQIAQQLGAGQMPDMSQVQFKDDNGQPIDLPAHIDQEKPQITKNECLSTIAKALQNEDILDARTCDQLARIFENYRRKNRGGGALQGYSGVLNPRHAERKDYRIFDRSASVRSSNQFGTFHLNLFLDVSGSFSNNENAVNSLLACLERLEQTNHIFTFDVITMGNADETLLDKDERRIHCSGGTYLSKRIEPLYRQVQKPMTYNYNIVLFDGDAYASYGKASREGTRYDKDGEGFKIFDNKNCTIISDGDNKDYIEKYAPDARTIITNDYAANLITNVMQALQRALS
;
A
#
# COMPACT_ATOMS: atom_id res chain seq x y z
N MET A 1 -10.85 18.49 14.36
CA MET A 1 -10.30 17.82 15.58
C MET A 1 -8.91 18.35 15.85
N GLU A 2 -8.56 18.69 17.07
CA GLU A 2 -7.19 19.09 17.42
C GLU A 2 -6.33 17.85 17.73
N MET A 3 -5.15 17.77 17.12
CA MET A 3 -4.16 16.74 17.41
C MET A 3 -2.86 17.40 17.90
N SER A 4 -2.26 16.81 18.92
CA SER A 4 -0.94 17.25 19.36
C SER A 4 0.15 16.84 18.36
N ASN A 5 1.25 17.60 18.34
CA ASN A 5 2.41 17.27 17.49
C ASN A 5 2.91 15.84 17.72
N LEU A 6 2.85 15.36 18.97
CA LEU A 6 3.25 13.98 19.32
C LEU A 6 2.32 12.94 18.67
N GLN A 7 1.02 13.20 18.60
CA GLN A 7 0.09 12.30 17.94
C GLN A 7 0.34 12.25 16.44
N ILE A 8 0.57 13.40 15.81
CA ILE A 8 0.92 13.48 14.39
C ILE A 8 2.25 12.75 14.13
N GLN A 9 3.29 13.02 14.94
CA GLN A 9 4.58 12.34 14.83
C GLN A 9 4.44 10.82 14.97
N ASN A 10 3.63 10.34 15.90
CA ASN A 10 3.38 8.90 16.05
C ASN A 10 2.75 8.27 14.81
N ILE A 11 1.88 8.98 14.12
CA ILE A 11 1.31 8.49 12.84
C ILE A 11 2.40 8.48 11.78
N VAL A 12 3.15 9.56 11.60
CA VAL A 12 4.23 9.69 10.61
C VAL A 12 5.31 8.62 10.82
N ASP A 13 5.72 8.38 12.07
CA ASP A 13 6.72 7.36 12.42
C ASP A 13 6.27 5.92 12.10
N THR A 14 4.96 5.72 11.90
CA THR A 14 4.41 4.41 11.58
C THR A 14 4.26 4.17 10.09
N LEU A 15 4.58 5.17 9.26
CA LEU A 15 4.38 5.06 7.81
C LEU A 15 5.50 4.24 7.16
N PRO A 16 5.17 3.22 6.38
CA PRO A 16 6.16 2.27 5.84
C PRO A 16 6.80 2.79 4.55
N ILE A 17 7.56 3.90 4.63
CA ILE A 17 8.14 4.59 3.48
C ILE A 17 9.01 3.67 2.63
N GLY A 18 9.95 2.98 3.27
CA GLY A 18 10.86 2.07 2.59
C GLY A 18 10.15 0.96 1.85
N TYR A 19 8.99 0.58 2.35
CA TYR A 19 8.13 -0.40 1.73
C TYR A 19 7.60 0.06 0.36
N TYR A 20 7.07 1.28 0.28
CA TYR A 20 6.53 1.81 -0.98
C TYR A 20 7.61 2.22 -1.98
N THR A 21 8.74 2.72 -1.50
CA THR A 21 9.77 3.29 -2.37
C THR A 21 10.88 2.31 -2.74
N GLY A 22 10.95 1.14 -2.10
CA GLY A 22 12.05 0.19 -2.26
C GLY A 22 13.38 0.66 -1.70
N ARG A 23 13.42 1.84 -1.06
CA ARG A 23 14.60 2.44 -0.46
C ARG A 23 14.27 3.18 0.81
N ARG A 24 15.27 3.42 1.63
CA ARG A 24 15.11 4.17 2.87
C ARG A 24 15.12 5.67 2.56
N ILE A 25 13.96 6.31 2.63
CA ILE A 25 13.81 7.75 2.50
C ILE A 25 13.55 8.33 3.90
N PRO A 26 14.37 9.25 4.40
CA PRO A 26 14.07 9.98 5.63
C PRO A 26 12.76 10.76 5.49
N CYS A 27 11.93 10.72 6.51
CA CYS A 27 10.73 11.55 6.61
C CYS A 27 10.85 12.42 7.86
N VAL A 28 10.74 13.73 7.66
CA VAL A 28 10.87 14.72 8.71
C VAL A 28 9.56 15.49 8.83
N LEU A 29 9.02 15.54 10.06
CA LEU A 29 7.93 16.46 10.37
C LEU A 29 8.55 17.84 10.66
N ASP A 30 8.24 18.83 9.84
CA ASP A 30 8.86 20.16 9.88
C ASP A 30 7.81 21.22 10.21
N SER A 31 8.13 22.08 11.18
CA SER A 31 7.28 23.20 11.60
C SER A 31 7.66 24.54 10.95
N GLN A 32 8.70 24.54 10.14
CA GLN A 32 9.18 25.75 9.47
C GLN A 32 8.86 25.76 7.96
N GLU A 33 8.37 24.64 7.43
CA GLU A 33 7.98 24.53 6.04
C GLU A 33 6.49 24.87 5.86
N ASP A 34 6.19 25.71 4.90
CA ASP A 34 4.79 26.12 4.61
C ASP A 34 3.99 25.00 3.95
N CYS A 35 4.62 24.11 3.21
CA CYS A 35 4.00 22.97 2.55
C CYS A 35 4.87 21.71 2.63
N SER A 36 4.20 20.56 2.63
CA SER A 36 4.87 19.27 2.51
C SER A 36 5.49 19.13 1.13
N HIS A 37 6.64 18.48 1.03
CA HIS A 37 7.31 18.24 -0.23
C HIS A 37 8.32 17.10 -0.17
N TYR A 38 8.54 16.45 -1.31
CA TYR A 38 9.69 15.58 -1.54
C TYR A 38 10.86 16.39 -2.10
N ASN A 39 12.01 16.31 -1.44
CA ASN A 39 13.25 16.94 -1.91
C ASN A 39 14.11 15.92 -2.68
N PRO A 40 14.17 15.97 -4.02
CA PRO A 40 14.90 14.98 -4.80
C PRO A 40 16.43 15.06 -4.63
N SER A 41 16.98 16.22 -4.28
CA SER A 41 18.42 16.39 -4.09
C SER A 41 18.93 15.78 -2.79
N GLN A 42 18.09 15.74 -1.76
CA GLN A 42 18.39 15.15 -0.46
C GLN A 42 17.78 13.76 -0.29
N ASP A 43 16.97 13.31 -1.23
CA ASP A 43 16.13 12.12 -1.16
C ASP A 43 15.35 12.04 0.19
N THR A 44 14.69 13.14 0.54
CA THR A 44 14.03 13.32 1.85
C THR A 44 12.61 13.83 1.64
N ILE A 45 11.67 13.27 2.40
CA ILE A 45 10.29 13.76 2.49
C ILE A 45 10.18 14.68 3.70
N ARG A 46 9.66 15.88 3.49
CA ARG A 46 9.34 16.85 4.53
C ARG A 46 7.83 17.01 4.61
N ILE A 47 7.28 16.80 5.77
CA ILE A 47 5.84 16.97 6.03
C ILE A 47 5.66 18.24 6.84
N SER A 48 4.95 19.21 6.26
CA SER A 48 4.62 20.45 6.93
C SER A 48 3.60 20.23 8.05
N LEU A 49 4.00 20.57 9.27
CA LEU A 49 3.12 20.49 10.43
C LEU A 49 1.99 21.53 10.34
N ASP A 50 2.27 22.70 9.81
CA ASP A 50 1.30 23.79 9.69
C ASP A 50 0.24 23.48 8.62
N GLN A 51 0.65 22.93 7.47
CA GLN A 51 -0.29 22.45 6.45
C GLN A 51 -1.21 21.35 7.01
N LEU A 52 -0.66 20.38 7.74
CA LEU A 52 -1.49 19.34 8.37
C LEU A 52 -2.49 19.94 9.37
N LYS A 53 -2.05 20.89 10.20
CA LYS A 53 -2.91 21.54 11.19
C LYS A 53 -4.03 22.37 10.56
N GLN A 54 -3.83 22.93 9.39
CA GLN A 54 -4.90 23.66 8.66
C GLN A 54 -6.02 22.70 8.20
N GLY A 55 -5.67 21.48 7.78
CA GLY A 55 -6.65 20.49 7.35
C GLY A 55 -7.33 19.71 8.49
N LEU A 56 -6.64 19.52 9.61
CA LEU A 56 -7.15 18.71 10.73
C LEU A 56 -8.51 19.18 11.31
N PRO A 57 -8.85 20.48 11.36
CA PRO A 57 -10.16 20.92 11.83
C PRO A 57 -11.34 20.36 11.01
N THR A 58 -11.12 20.01 9.74
CA THR A 58 -12.16 19.40 8.89
C THR A 58 -12.44 17.94 9.25
N ALA A 59 -11.50 17.25 9.91
CA ALA A 59 -11.65 15.87 10.33
C ALA A 59 -12.63 15.76 11.52
N GLN A 60 -13.66 14.96 11.35
CA GLN A 60 -14.66 14.73 12.40
C GLN A 60 -14.21 13.65 13.40
N THR A 61 -13.49 12.66 12.94
CA THR A 61 -13.00 11.53 13.74
C THR A 61 -11.48 11.41 13.70
N TYR A 62 -10.92 10.65 14.65
CA TYR A 62 -9.49 10.30 14.64
C TYR A 62 -9.10 9.57 13.34
N THR A 63 -9.97 8.70 12.85
CA THR A 63 -9.75 7.97 11.60
C THR A 63 -9.66 8.91 10.39
N ASP A 64 -10.47 9.97 10.35
CA ASP A 64 -10.42 10.97 9.27
C ASP A 64 -9.12 11.78 9.34
N ALA A 65 -8.70 12.16 10.53
CA ALA A 65 -7.43 12.85 10.74
C ALA A 65 -6.23 11.96 10.34
N GLU A 66 -6.25 10.67 10.70
CA GLU A 66 -5.23 9.72 10.27
C GLU A 66 -5.22 9.56 8.75
N LYS A 67 -6.37 9.46 8.09
CA LYS A 67 -6.47 9.42 6.63
C LYS A 67 -5.86 10.66 5.97
N LEU A 68 -6.15 11.84 6.51
CA LEU A 68 -5.60 13.10 6.00
C LEU A 68 -4.07 13.12 6.07
N ILE A 69 -3.51 12.77 7.24
CA ILE A 69 -2.05 12.72 7.44
C ILE A 69 -1.42 11.70 6.49
N ARG A 70 -2.02 10.50 6.37
CA ARG A 70 -1.53 9.44 5.45
C ARG A 70 -1.62 9.87 4.00
N SER A 71 -2.69 10.54 3.58
CA SER A 71 -2.85 11.00 2.19
C SER A 71 -1.79 12.03 1.82
N ASN A 72 -1.54 13.01 2.68
CA ASN A 72 -0.49 14.00 2.47
C ASN A 72 0.88 13.32 2.33
N PHE A 73 1.16 12.38 3.21
CA PHE A 73 2.38 11.59 3.17
C PHE A 73 2.50 10.73 1.90
N TYR A 74 1.45 10.00 1.50
CA TYR A 74 1.47 9.18 0.29
C TYR A 74 1.64 10.03 -0.98
N HIS A 75 1.13 11.25 -0.97
CA HIS A 75 1.37 12.20 -2.04
C HIS A 75 2.88 12.46 -2.22
N GLU A 76 3.60 12.77 -1.15
CA GLU A 76 5.05 13.00 -1.20
C GLU A 76 5.85 11.73 -1.56
N VAL A 77 5.41 10.56 -1.09
CA VAL A 77 5.98 9.27 -1.50
C VAL A 77 5.78 9.05 -2.99
N SER A 78 4.66 9.50 -3.56
CA SER A 78 4.37 9.37 -4.99
C SER A 78 5.36 10.17 -5.84
N HIS A 79 5.73 11.38 -5.40
CA HIS A 79 6.81 12.16 -6.02
C HIS A 79 8.14 11.40 -5.99
N ALA A 80 8.47 10.79 -4.85
CA ALA A 80 9.71 10.01 -4.71
C ALA A 80 9.77 8.79 -5.65
N ILE A 81 8.63 8.24 -6.06
CA ILE A 81 8.54 7.09 -6.97
C ILE A 81 8.49 7.53 -8.43
N LEU A 82 7.63 8.49 -8.77
CA LEU A 82 7.21 8.75 -10.14
C LEU A 82 7.77 10.04 -10.74
N THR A 83 8.07 11.05 -9.93
CA THR A 83 8.54 12.33 -10.48
C THR A 83 9.97 12.21 -11.02
N PRO A 84 10.22 12.57 -12.30
CA PRO A 84 11.55 12.51 -12.89
C PRO A 84 12.54 13.35 -12.09
N VAL A 85 13.68 12.76 -11.68
CA VAL A 85 14.64 13.37 -10.73
C VAL A 85 15.19 14.72 -11.19
N ASN A 86 15.38 14.87 -12.51
CA ASN A 86 16.02 16.07 -13.07
C ASN A 86 15.03 17.07 -13.67
N MET A 87 13.74 16.93 -13.42
CA MET A 87 12.75 17.86 -13.94
C MET A 87 12.81 19.19 -13.18
N PRO A 88 13.17 20.30 -13.85
CA PRO A 88 13.22 21.60 -13.17
C PRO A 88 11.82 21.99 -12.68
N PRO A 89 11.65 22.31 -11.39
CA PRO A 89 10.35 22.66 -10.85
C PRO A 89 9.89 24.03 -11.35
N THR A 90 8.64 24.11 -11.80
CA THR A 90 7.87 25.35 -11.96
C THR A 90 6.50 25.14 -11.33
N ALA A 91 5.81 26.23 -10.97
CA ALA A 91 4.47 26.11 -10.37
C ALA A 91 3.51 25.33 -11.29
N ALA A 92 3.53 25.59 -12.60
CA ALA A 92 2.68 24.88 -13.55
C ALA A 92 3.02 23.37 -13.64
N ARG A 93 4.32 23.04 -13.69
CA ARG A 93 4.77 21.66 -13.74
C ARG A 93 4.43 20.90 -12.46
N ASN A 94 4.56 21.52 -11.29
CA ASN A 94 4.18 20.91 -10.03
C ASN A 94 2.68 20.60 -9.99
N ILE A 95 1.82 21.54 -10.38
CA ILE A 95 0.37 21.33 -10.43
C ILE A 95 0.00 20.16 -11.35
N ALA A 96 0.59 20.10 -12.55
CA ALA A 96 0.34 19.03 -13.49
C ALA A 96 0.91 17.68 -13.01
N GLU A 97 2.08 17.71 -12.37
CA GLU A 97 2.72 16.53 -11.81
C GLU A 97 1.93 15.93 -10.64
N ASP A 98 1.41 16.77 -9.74
CA ASP A 98 0.53 16.34 -8.66
C ASP A 98 -0.68 15.58 -9.20
N GLU A 99 -1.35 16.12 -10.22
CA GLU A 99 -2.49 15.44 -10.85
C GLU A 99 -2.07 14.11 -11.48
N ARG A 100 -0.90 14.07 -12.16
CA ARG A 100 -0.38 12.88 -12.82
C ARG A 100 -0.10 11.75 -11.83
N ILE A 101 0.68 12.04 -10.78
CA ILE A 101 1.07 11.01 -9.79
C ILE A 101 -0.13 10.51 -8.99
N GLU A 102 -1.07 11.38 -8.67
CA GLU A 102 -2.29 10.99 -7.95
C GLU A 102 -3.21 10.11 -8.78
N ARG A 103 -3.33 10.36 -10.09
CA ARG A 103 -4.09 9.48 -11.00
C ARG A 103 -3.44 8.10 -11.09
N VAL A 104 -2.11 8.04 -11.17
CA VAL A 104 -1.37 6.78 -11.30
C VAL A 104 -1.42 5.95 -10.03
N LEU A 105 -1.22 6.55 -8.86
CA LEU A 105 -1.02 5.80 -7.62
C LEU A 105 -2.24 5.76 -6.69
N GLY A 106 -3.12 6.75 -6.76
CA GLY A 106 -4.17 6.96 -5.77
C GLY A 106 -5.00 5.73 -5.46
N ASN A 107 -5.91 5.38 -6.33
CA ASN A 107 -6.91 4.34 -6.08
C ASN A 107 -6.31 2.92 -6.07
N TYR A 108 -5.27 2.68 -6.88
CA TYR A 108 -4.76 1.33 -7.10
C TYR A 108 -3.59 0.95 -6.21
N TYR A 109 -2.74 1.93 -5.84
CA TYR A 109 -1.55 1.63 -5.05
C TYR A 109 -1.77 1.82 -3.55
N TYR A 110 -2.33 2.94 -3.16
CA TYR A 110 -2.56 3.23 -1.75
C TYR A 110 -3.98 2.92 -1.28
N GLY A 111 -4.91 2.72 -2.20
CA GLY A 111 -6.33 2.58 -1.86
C GLY A 111 -6.90 3.85 -1.22
N VAL A 112 -6.33 5.02 -1.56
CA VAL A 112 -6.69 6.33 -1.01
C VAL A 112 -7.26 7.19 -2.12
N ASN A 113 -8.38 7.83 -1.87
CA ASN A 113 -8.89 8.89 -2.73
C ASN A 113 -8.19 10.22 -2.34
N PHE A 114 -7.09 10.54 -3.01
CA PHE A 114 -6.35 11.77 -2.77
C PHE A 114 -7.22 13.01 -2.93
N LYS A 115 -8.11 13.04 -3.92
CA LYS A 115 -8.98 14.20 -4.15
C LYS A 115 -9.85 14.48 -2.95
N GLU A 116 -10.53 13.45 -2.42
CA GLU A 116 -11.37 13.59 -1.24
C GLU A 116 -10.58 14.07 -0.02
N SER A 117 -9.38 13.52 0.18
CA SER A 117 -8.55 13.83 1.34
C SER A 117 -7.86 15.18 1.24
N LEU A 118 -7.34 15.55 0.06
CA LEU A 118 -6.61 16.80 -0.15
C LEU A 118 -7.54 17.99 -0.37
N TYR A 119 -8.73 17.81 -0.93
CA TYR A 119 -9.73 18.88 -1.01
C TYR A 119 -10.25 19.29 0.36
N ALA A 120 -10.25 18.40 1.34
CA ALA A 120 -10.56 18.76 2.72
C ALA A 120 -9.54 19.76 3.29
N VAL A 121 -8.29 19.76 2.80
CA VAL A 121 -7.24 20.73 3.18
C VAL A 121 -7.35 22.02 2.38
N ASN A 122 -7.58 21.91 1.07
CA ASN A 122 -7.54 23.05 0.14
C ASN A 122 -8.86 23.80 0.00
N GLY A 123 -9.93 23.30 0.61
CA GLY A 123 -11.27 23.86 0.51
C GLY A 123 -12.05 23.39 -0.73
N ASN A 124 -13.37 23.30 -0.60
CA ASN A 124 -14.28 22.99 -1.69
C ASN A 124 -15.54 23.86 -1.51
N PRO A 125 -15.88 24.75 -2.40
CA PRO A 125 -15.27 25.01 -3.71
C PRO A 125 -13.92 25.71 -3.61
N PRO A 126 -13.08 25.63 -4.70
CA PRO A 126 -11.82 26.34 -4.72
C PRO A 126 -12.02 27.85 -4.63
N PRO A 127 -11.04 28.60 -4.06
CA PRO A 127 -11.15 30.04 -3.93
C PRO A 127 -11.19 30.70 -5.31
N GLN A 128 -11.75 31.90 -5.37
CA GLN A 128 -11.77 32.73 -6.58
C GLN A 128 -10.34 32.99 -7.07
N PRO A 129 -10.01 32.62 -8.32
CA PRO A 129 -8.66 32.78 -8.85
C PRO A 129 -8.37 34.24 -9.17
N GLN A 130 -7.14 34.67 -8.88
CA GLN A 130 -6.63 36.02 -9.15
C GLN A 130 -5.54 36.05 -10.24
N GLU A 131 -4.79 34.94 -10.36
CA GLU A 131 -3.60 34.85 -11.21
C GLU A 131 -3.72 33.67 -12.20
N PRO A 132 -2.99 33.69 -13.34
CA PRO A 132 -3.02 32.62 -14.33
C PRO A 132 -2.67 31.26 -13.76
N ILE A 133 -1.80 31.17 -12.76
CA ILE A 133 -1.40 29.91 -12.14
C ILE A 133 -2.55 29.27 -11.35
N GLN A 134 -3.42 30.08 -10.76
CA GLN A 134 -4.59 29.58 -10.05
C GLN A 134 -5.65 29.07 -11.04
N TRP A 135 -5.77 29.69 -12.21
CA TRP A 135 -6.59 29.17 -13.31
C TRP A 135 -6.04 27.86 -13.86
N PHE A 136 -4.72 27.74 -13.96
CA PHE A 136 -4.08 26.49 -14.35
C PHE A 136 -4.34 25.37 -13.32
N PHE A 137 -4.29 25.71 -12.05
CA PHE A 137 -4.68 24.79 -10.97
C PHE A 137 -6.14 24.34 -11.12
N LEU A 138 -7.08 25.26 -11.39
CA LEU A 138 -8.48 24.92 -11.61
C LEU A 138 -8.68 24.01 -12.83
N LEU A 139 -7.97 24.30 -13.93
CA LEU A 139 -8.02 23.46 -15.13
C LEU A 139 -7.54 22.04 -14.83
N CYS A 140 -6.35 21.90 -14.25
CA CYS A 140 -5.74 20.59 -14.02
C CYS A 140 -6.45 19.75 -12.96
N ARG A 141 -6.83 20.40 -11.84
CA ARG A 141 -7.34 19.67 -10.65
C ARG A 141 -8.84 19.51 -10.64
N TYR A 142 -9.58 20.48 -11.16
CA TYR A 142 -11.05 20.52 -11.10
C TYR A 142 -11.71 20.37 -12.48
N GLY A 143 -10.95 20.45 -13.56
CA GLY A 143 -11.52 20.46 -14.92
C GLY A 143 -12.32 21.73 -15.23
N ILE A 144 -11.97 22.85 -14.57
CA ILE A 144 -12.63 24.13 -14.73
C ILE A 144 -11.80 25.02 -15.66
N GLY A 145 -12.34 25.34 -16.85
CA GLY A 145 -11.66 26.18 -17.83
C GLY A 145 -12.09 25.85 -19.26
N ASN A 146 -11.33 26.36 -20.25
CA ASN A 146 -11.64 26.13 -21.63
C ASN A 146 -11.57 24.62 -21.99
N PRO A 147 -12.64 24.06 -22.56
CA PRO A 147 -12.72 22.63 -22.90
C PRO A 147 -11.63 22.13 -23.84
N ALA A 148 -11.17 22.97 -24.78
CA ALA A 148 -10.08 22.60 -25.68
C ALA A 148 -8.74 22.44 -24.91
N LEU A 149 -8.46 23.33 -23.95
CA LEU A 149 -7.28 23.22 -23.09
C LEU A 149 -7.37 22.02 -22.14
N LEU A 150 -8.58 21.74 -21.66
CA LEU A 150 -8.81 20.56 -20.83
C LEU A 150 -8.56 19.26 -21.61
N GLN A 151 -9.03 19.19 -22.85
CA GLN A 151 -8.79 18.05 -23.73
C GLN A 151 -7.29 17.88 -24.04
N GLU A 152 -6.57 18.97 -24.25
CA GLU A 152 -5.11 18.94 -24.41
C GLU A 152 -4.41 18.42 -23.15
N PHE A 153 -4.82 18.89 -21.97
CA PHE A 153 -4.31 18.40 -20.70
C PHE A 153 -4.55 16.91 -20.51
N GLU A 154 -5.76 16.42 -20.80
CA GLU A 154 -6.08 15.00 -20.73
C GLU A 154 -5.25 14.15 -21.71
N GLY A 155 -4.92 14.72 -22.88
CA GLY A 155 -3.97 14.11 -23.84
C GLY A 155 -2.57 13.98 -23.20
N ILE A 156 -2.07 15.06 -22.60
CA ILE A 156 -0.77 15.05 -21.91
C ILE A 156 -0.76 14.00 -20.77
N MET A 157 -1.81 13.94 -19.96
CA MET A 157 -1.89 12.97 -18.87
C MET A 157 -1.89 11.53 -19.37
N ARG A 158 -2.56 11.26 -20.49
CA ARG A 158 -2.55 9.93 -21.12
C ARG A 158 -1.18 9.57 -21.69
N ASP A 159 -0.56 10.51 -22.42
CA ASP A 159 0.70 10.25 -23.14
C ASP A 159 1.91 10.12 -22.20
N PHE A 160 1.87 10.82 -21.06
CA PHE A 160 2.95 10.84 -20.08
C PHE A 160 2.64 10.20 -18.72
N GLY A 161 1.47 9.57 -18.58
CA GLY A 161 1.07 8.91 -17.33
C GLY A 161 2.05 7.84 -16.85
N GLY A 162 2.74 7.17 -17.79
CA GLY A 162 3.73 6.12 -17.49
C GLY A 162 5.14 6.61 -17.10
N LEU A 163 5.39 7.92 -16.97
CA LEU A 163 6.68 8.43 -16.54
C LEU A 163 6.98 8.02 -15.10
N ASN A 164 8.25 7.71 -14.85
CA ASN A 164 8.78 7.42 -13.53
C ASN A 164 10.03 8.26 -13.25
N ARG A 165 10.60 8.13 -12.05
CA ARG A 165 11.77 8.92 -11.63
C ARG A 165 13.00 8.86 -12.56
N TYR A 166 13.14 7.79 -13.35
CA TYR A 166 14.26 7.59 -14.28
C TYR A 166 13.93 7.99 -15.70
N SER A 167 12.71 8.41 -15.97
CA SER A 167 12.27 8.79 -17.32
C SER A 167 12.84 10.12 -17.77
N GLN A 168 13.02 10.25 -19.08
CA GLN A 168 13.30 11.53 -19.68
C GLN A 168 12.03 12.40 -19.66
N HIS A 169 12.17 13.63 -19.15
CA HIS A 169 11.05 14.53 -18.89
C HIS A 169 10.90 15.68 -19.89
N GLY A 170 11.85 15.86 -20.81
CA GLY A 170 11.91 17.07 -21.63
C GLY A 170 10.66 17.34 -22.45
N GLN A 171 10.05 16.32 -23.05
CA GLN A 171 8.81 16.47 -23.83
C GLN A 171 7.61 16.76 -22.92
N TYR A 172 7.51 16.08 -21.78
CA TYR A 172 6.45 16.32 -20.81
C TYR A 172 6.50 17.74 -20.25
N ALA A 173 7.68 18.17 -19.78
CA ALA A 173 7.89 19.52 -19.25
C ALA A 173 7.53 20.59 -20.30
N LYS A 174 7.95 20.39 -21.56
CA LYS A 174 7.63 21.30 -22.66
C LYS A 174 6.12 21.35 -22.93
N ALA A 175 5.43 20.22 -22.95
CA ALA A 175 3.99 20.17 -23.17
C ALA A 175 3.22 20.94 -22.09
N ILE A 176 3.62 20.81 -20.83
CA ILE A 176 3.00 21.55 -19.71
C ILE A 176 3.26 23.05 -19.83
N ASP A 177 4.49 23.46 -20.15
CA ASP A 177 4.81 24.88 -20.31
C ASP A 177 4.03 25.52 -21.49
N GLU A 178 3.87 24.79 -22.59
CA GLU A 178 3.07 25.22 -23.74
C GLU A 178 1.59 25.34 -23.39
N LEU A 179 1.02 24.37 -22.67
CA LEU A 179 -0.36 24.41 -22.20
C LEU A 179 -0.59 25.61 -21.26
N TYR A 180 0.31 25.84 -20.32
CA TYR A 180 0.23 27.00 -19.42
C TYR A 180 0.29 28.32 -20.16
N LYS A 181 1.16 28.43 -21.19
CA LYS A 181 1.24 29.61 -22.06
C LYS A 181 -0.07 29.82 -22.83
N LYS A 182 -0.66 28.77 -23.39
CA LYS A 182 -1.96 28.82 -24.09
C LYS A 182 -3.06 29.29 -23.15
N LEU A 183 -3.12 28.76 -21.93
CA LEU A 183 -4.09 29.21 -20.91
C LEU A 183 -3.93 30.71 -20.62
N SER A 184 -2.70 31.19 -20.49
CA SER A 184 -2.44 32.62 -20.23
C SER A 184 -2.93 33.54 -21.38
N GLN A 185 -2.90 33.04 -22.62
CA GLN A 185 -3.48 33.72 -23.77
C GLN A 185 -5.02 33.60 -23.80
N ASP A 186 -5.54 32.46 -23.51
CA ASP A 186 -6.97 32.17 -23.47
C ASP A 186 -7.70 32.99 -22.40
N LEU A 187 -7.08 33.24 -21.25
CA LEU A 187 -7.61 34.12 -20.22
C LEU A 187 -7.89 35.55 -20.71
N GLN A 188 -7.11 36.05 -21.66
CA GLN A 188 -7.34 37.36 -22.27
C GLN A 188 -8.43 37.28 -23.34
N GLN A 189 -8.40 36.24 -24.16
CA GLN A 189 -9.32 36.05 -25.29
C GLN A 189 -10.74 35.73 -24.82
N ASN A 190 -10.88 34.91 -23.77
CA ASN A 190 -12.12 34.46 -23.20
C ASN A 190 -12.44 35.13 -21.84
N ALA A 191 -12.03 36.37 -21.61
CA ALA A 191 -12.11 37.07 -20.34
C ALA A 191 -13.55 37.04 -19.73
N GLN A 192 -14.58 37.19 -20.55
CA GLN A 192 -15.97 37.13 -20.08
C GLN A 192 -16.37 35.75 -19.52
N ALA A 193 -15.92 34.68 -20.18
CA ALA A 193 -16.19 33.32 -19.71
C ALA A 193 -15.51 33.08 -18.35
N TYR A 194 -14.26 33.46 -18.23
CA TYR A 194 -13.52 33.35 -16.97
C TYR A 194 -14.06 34.24 -15.86
N GLU A 195 -14.55 35.43 -16.17
CA GLU A 195 -15.24 36.30 -15.21
C GLU A 195 -16.52 35.65 -14.68
N GLN A 196 -17.32 35.06 -15.56
CA GLN A 196 -18.54 34.32 -15.16
C GLN A 196 -18.19 33.14 -14.20
N ILE A 197 -17.14 32.39 -14.50
CA ILE A 197 -16.65 31.31 -13.63
C ILE A 197 -16.21 31.90 -12.27
N ALA A 198 -15.41 32.97 -12.29
CA ALA A 198 -14.92 33.63 -11.09
C ALA A 198 -16.05 34.13 -10.18
N GLN A 199 -17.13 34.66 -10.76
CA GLN A 199 -18.31 35.08 -10.00
C GLN A 199 -19.00 33.92 -9.29
N GLN A 200 -19.17 32.76 -9.95
CA GLN A 200 -19.74 31.57 -9.34
C GLN A 200 -18.86 31.04 -8.19
N LEU A 201 -17.53 30.95 -8.41
CA LEU A 201 -16.57 30.56 -7.37
C LEU A 201 -16.59 31.55 -6.19
N GLY A 202 -16.65 32.86 -6.47
CA GLY A 202 -16.76 33.92 -5.43
C GLY A 202 -18.05 33.83 -4.62
N ALA A 203 -19.12 33.28 -5.19
CA ALA A 203 -20.35 32.96 -4.49
C ALA A 203 -20.33 31.64 -3.71
N GLY A 204 -19.19 30.95 -3.69
CA GLY A 204 -19.04 29.65 -3.01
C GLY A 204 -19.69 28.48 -3.76
N GLN A 205 -19.86 28.58 -5.07
CA GLN A 205 -20.51 27.57 -5.91
C GLN A 205 -19.53 26.96 -6.89
N MET A 206 -19.68 25.66 -7.16
CA MET A 206 -18.98 25.04 -8.28
C MET A 206 -19.57 25.56 -9.60
N PRO A 207 -18.73 26.00 -10.56
CA PRO A 207 -19.22 26.52 -11.82
C PRO A 207 -19.93 25.47 -12.66
N ASP A 208 -21.09 25.84 -13.21
CA ASP A 208 -21.76 25.03 -14.23
C ASP A 208 -21.14 25.34 -15.60
N MET A 209 -20.17 24.52 -15.97
CA MET A 209 -19.44 24.69 -17.22
C MET A 209 -20.32 24.59 -18.48
N SER A 210 -21.49 23.97 -18.40
CA SER A 210 -22.43 23.89 -19.53
C SER A 210 -23.06 25.21 -19.89
N GLN A 211 -23.03 26.18 -18.99
CA GLN A 211 -23.56 27.55 -19.20
C GLN A 211 -22.49 28.56 -19.59
N VAL A 212 -21.22 28.16 -19.61
CA VAL A 212 -20.08 29.03 -19.93
C VAL A 212 -19.69 28.84 -21.38
N GLN A 213 -19.70 29.90 -22.17
CA GLN A 213 -19.37 29.84 -23.60
C GLN A 213 -17.95 30.34 -23.85
N PHE A 214 -17.07 29.46 -24.30
CA PHE A 214 -15.74 29.78 -24.78
C PHE A 214 -15.71 30.01 -26.29
N LYS A 215 -14.74 30.74 -26.77
CA LYS A 215 -14.50 31.02 -28.20
C LYS A 215 -13.15 30.49 -28.60
N ASP A 216 -13.05 29.99 -29.83
CA ASP A 216 -11.80 29.58 -30.47
C ASP A 216 -10.96 30.81 -30.92
N ASP A 217 -9.77 30.57 -31.47
CA ASP A 217 -8.89 31.61 -31.98
C ASP A 217 -9.50 32.47 -33.08
N ASN A 218 -10.58 32.03 -33.72
CA ASN A 218 -11.31 32.77 -34.75
C ASN A 218 -12.55 33.49 -34.18
N GLY A 219 -12.75 33.43 -32.86
CA GLY A 219 -13.89 34.04 -32.18
C GLY A 219 -15.20 33.27 -32.33
N GLN A 220 -15.17 32.03 -32.87
CA GLN A 220 -16.32 31.18 -32.99
C GLN A 220 -16.58 30.45 -31.64
N PRO A 221 -17.85 30.26 -31.26
CA PRO A 221 -18.17 29.51 -30.06
C PRO A 221 -17.59 28.09 -30.19
N ILE A 222 -16.93 27.62 -29.12
CA ILE A 222 -16.52 26.23 -28.99
C ILE A 222 -17.75 25.45 -28.59
N ASP A 223 -18.24 24.59 -29.48
CA ASP A 223 -19.29 23.66 -29.14
C ASP A 223 -18.71 22.67 -28.10
N LEU A 224 -19.24 22.73 -26.87
CA LEU A 224 -18.97 21.71 -25.88
C LEU A 224 -19.46 20.39 -26.47
N PRO A 225 -18.61 19.36 -26.58
CA PRO A 225 -19.14 18.02 -26.85
C PRO A 225 -20.19 17.73 -25.78
N ALA A 226 -21.36 17.29 -26.21
CA ALA A 226 -22.57 17.13 -25.38
C ALA A 226 -22.35 16.25 -24.13
N HIS A 227 -21.26 15.54 -24.06
CA HIS A 227 -20.63 14.93 -22.91
C HIS A 227 -19.13 15.07 -23.08
N ILE A 228 -18.51 16.02 -22.37
CA ILE A 228 -17.19 15.71 -21.85
C ILE A 228 -17.51 14.64 -20.82
N ASP A 229 -17.38 13.37 -21.21
CA ASP A 229 -17.41 12.29 -20.25
C ASP A 229 -16.41 12.67 -19.16
N GLN A 230 -16.94 13.03 -17.99
CA GLN A 230 -16.13 13.36 -16.83
C GLN A 230 -15.42 12.11 -16.28
N GLU A 231 -15.57 10.98 -16.96
CA GLU A 231 -14.70 9.84 -16.78
C GLU A 231 -13.34 10.22 -17.35
N LYS A 232 -12.55 10.90 -16.51
CA LYS A 232 -11.12 11.05 -16.73
C LYS A 232 -10.59 9.69 -17.14
N PRO A 233 -9.78 9.56 -18.22
CA PRO A 233 -9.23 8.29 -18.62
C PRO A 233 -8.55 7.67 -17.39
N GLN A 234 -9.22 6.68 -16.83
CA GLN A 234 -8.72 6.00 -15.64
C GLN A 234 -7.59 5.10 -16.12
N ILE A 235 -6.41 5.36 -15.61
CA ILE A 235 -5.30 4.40 -15.76
C ILE A 235 -5.78 3.08 -15.18
N THR A 236 -5.71 2.03 -15.96
CA THR A 236 -6.11 0.70 -15.50
C THR A 236 -5.20 0.24 -14.35
N LYS A 237 -5.71 -0.66 -13.51
CA LYS A 237 -4.89 -1.26 -12.44
C LYS A 237 -3.58 -1.83 -12.97
N ASN A 238 -3.61 -2.51 -14.12
CA ASN A 238 -2.43 -3.14 -14.71
C ASN A 238 -1.41 -2.11 -15.20
N GLU A 239 -1.84 -1.00 -15.80
CA GLU A 239 -0.96 0.09 -16.20
C GLU A 239 -0.31 0.76 -15.00
N CYS A 240 -1.07 1.03 -13.95
CA CYS A 240 -0.56 1.55 -12.69
C CYS A 240 0.53 0.64 -12.11
N LEU A 241 0.24 -0.65 -11.94
CA LEU A 241 1.18 -1.62 -11.38
C LEU A 241 2.43 -1.78 -12.26
N SER A 242 2.28 -1.78 -13.59
CA SER A 242 3.41 -1.82 -14.52
C SER A 242 4.31 -0.58 -14.39
N THR A 243 3.71 0.61 -14.24
CA THR A 243 4.45 1.86 -14.06
C THR A 243 5.25 1.85 -12.77
N ILE A 244 4.64 1.36 -11.68
CA ILE A 244 5.30 1.24 -10.39
C ILE A 244 6.44 0.21 -10.44
N ALA A 245 6.21 -0.96 -11.03
CA ALA A 245 7.22 -1.99 -11.17
C ALA A 245 8.46 -1.45 -11.90
N LYS A 246 8.27 -0.72 -13.01
CA LYS A 246 9.35 -0.05 -13.73
C LYS A 246 10.04 1.02 -12.88
N ALA A 247 9.30 1.82 -12.13
CA ALA A 247 9.85 2.87 -11.27
C ALA A 247 10.70 2.31 -10.13
N LEU A 248 10.33 1.15 -9.63
CA LEU A 248 11.06 0.47 -8.54
C LEU A 248 12.15 -0.46 -9.07
N GLN A 249 12.31 -0.57 -10.39
CA GLN A 249 13.21 -1.53 -11.05
C GLN A 249 12.92 -2.97 -10.61
N ASN A 250 11.68 -3.26 -10.35
CA ASN A 250 11.21 -4.56 -9.91
C ASN A 250 10.25 -5.11 -10.97
N GLU A 251 10.56 -6.28 -11.54
CA GLU A 251 9.74 -6.93 -12.56
C GLU A 251 8.49 -7.60 -11.96
N ASP A 252 8.48 -7.80 -10.65
CA ASP A 252 7.35 -8.41 -9.96
C ASP A 252 6.21 -7.41 -9.75
N ILE A 253 5.05 -7.76 -10.25
CA ILE A 253 3.82 -6.97 -10.04
C ILE A 253 3.41 -7.09 -8.57
N LEU A 254 3.75 -6.08 -7.79
CA LEU A 254 3.31 -5.99 -6.39
C LEU A 254 1.81 -5.71 -6.35
N ASP A 255 1.05 -6.58 -5.71
CA ASP A 255 -0.32 -6.23 -5.33
C ASP A 255 -0.28 -5.22 -4.17
N ALA A 256 -0.48 -3.96 -4.53
CA ALA A 256 -0.38 -2.84 -3.60
C ALA A 256 -1.31 -2.97 -2.39
N ARG A 257 -2.49 -3.55 -2.58
CA ARG A 257 -3.44 -3.81 -1.50
C ARG A 257 -2.89 -4.81 -0.49
N THR A 258 -2.32 -5.89 -1.00
CA THR A 258 -1.66 -6.92 -0.18
C THR A 258 -0.51 -6.32 0.58
N CYS A 259 0.29 -5.53 -0.09
CA CYS A 259 1.43 -4.85 0.48
C CYS A 259 1.05 -3.90 1.64
N ASP A 260 0.06 -3.04 1.43
CA ASP A 260 -0.42 -2.10 2.46
C ASP A 260 -1.02 -2.85 3.66
N GLN A 261 -1.79 -3.90 3.41
CA GLN A 261 -2.38 -4.70 4.47
C GLN A 261 -1.31 -5.42 5.31
N LEU A 262 -0.30 -6.03 4.68
CA LEU A 262 0.83 -6.65 5.38
C LEU A 262 1.59 -5.63 6.22
N ALA A 263 1.93 -4.49 5.66
CA ALA A 263 2.62 -3.44 6.37
C ALA A 263 1.85 -3.00 7.63
N ARG A 264 0.52 -2.78 7.52
CA ARG A 264 -0.34 -2.42 8.66
C ARG A 264 -0.41 -3.50 9.74
N ILE A 265 -0.48 -4.77 9.35
CA ILE A 265 -0.50 -5.89 10.31
C ILE A 265 0.79 -5.88 11.14
N PHE A 266 1.95 -5.77 10.49
CA PHE A 266 3.24 -5.78 11.16
C PHE A 266 3.54 -4.48 11.92
N GLU A 267 3.03 -3.35 11.48
CA GLU A 267 3.09 -2.11 12.25
C GLU A 267 2.32 -2.19 13.56
N ASN A 268 1.12 -2.75 13.52
CA ASN A 268 0.32 -2.96 14.74
C ASN A 268 1.03 -3.90 15.71
N TYR A 269 1.66 -4.96 15.18
CA TYR A 269 2.50 -5.85 15.99
C TYR A 269 3.69 -5.11 16.60
N ARG A 270 4.40 -4.31 15.82
CA ARG A 270 5.53 -3.49 16.27
C ARG A 270 5.10 -2.48 17.34
N ARG A 271 3.94 -1.85 17.19
CA ARG A 271 3.38 -0.92 18.21
C ARG A 271 3.09 -1.65 19.52
N LYS A 272 2.50 -2.83 19.46
CA LYS A 272 2.23 -3.66 20.64
C LYS A 272 3.51 -4.08 21.35
N ASN A 273 4.57 -4.37 20.61
CA ASN A 273 5.85 -4.85 21.13
C ASN A 273 6.84 -3.73 21.45
N ARG A 274 6.77 -2.54 20.82
CA ARG A 274 7.52 -1.35 21.27
C ARG A 274 7.10 -0.86 22.65
N GLY A 275 5.94 -1.22 23.10
CA GLY A 275 5.49 -1.08 24.49
C GLY A 275 6.22 -1.98 25.51
N GLY A 276 7.43 -2.46 25.22
CA GLY A 276 8.32 -3.16 26.15
C GLY A 276 8.86 -2.30 27.31
N GLY A 277 8.45 -1.03 27.37
CA GLY A 277 8.30 -0.33 28.62
C GLY A 277 7.11 -0.95 29.37
N ALA A 278 7.30 -1.38 30.58
CA ALA A 278 6.28 -1.88 31.48
C ALA A 278 4.94 -1.18 31.20
N LEU A 279 3.92 -1.96 30.81
CA LEU A 279 2.57 -1.43 30.59
C LEU A 279 2.14 -0.77 31.89
N GLN A 280 2.22 0.56 31.94
CA GLN A 280 1.80 1.34 33.08
C GLN A 280 0.30 1.11 33.30
N GLY A 281 -0.08 0.72 34.46
CA GLY A 281 -1.44 0.37 34.80
C GLY A 281 -1.85 0.88 36.17
N TYR A 282 -3.15 0.76 36.46
CA TYR A 282 -3.72 1.09 37.77
C TYR A 282 -3.65 -0.08 38.76
N SER A 283 -3.14 -1.24 38.34
CA SER A 283 -2.96 -2.42 39.15
C SER A 283 -1.77 -3.26 38.67
N GLY A 284 -1.04 -3.88 39.60
CA GLY A 284 0.17 -4.67 39.33
C GLY A 284 1.24 -4.47 40.39
N VAL A 285 2.49 -4.58 39.98
CA VAL A 285 3.63 -4.33 40.86
C VAL A 285 3.96 -2.84 40.85
N LEU A 286 4.04 -2.23 42.01
CA LEU A 286 4.40 -0.81 42.15
C LEU A 286 5.78 -0.54 41.56
N ASN A 287 5.87 0.43 40.65
CA ASN A 287 7.14 0.92 40.14
C ASN A 287 7.50 2.25 40.83
N PRO A 288 8.50 2.26 41.73
CA PRO A 288 8.85 3.45 42.50
C PRO A 288 9.23 4.65 41.65
N ARG A 289 9.85 4.41 40.46
CA ARG A 289 10.28 5.49 39.56
C ARG A 289 9.10 6.24 38.95
N HIS A 290 7.95 5.57 38.79
CA HIS A 290 6.72 6.23 38.29
C HIS A 290 5.99 6.96 39.41
N ALA A 291 6.06 6.46 40.65
CA ALA A 291 5.52 7.12 41.83
C ALA A 291 6.21 8.48 42.09
N GLU A 292 7.53 8.54 41.92
CA GLU A 292 8.32 9.77 42.07
C GLU A 292 7.93 10.86 41.03
N ARG A 293 7.51 10.44 39.83
CA ARG A 293 7.09 11.35 38.76
C ARG A 293 5.65 11.83 38.87
N LYS A 294 4.93 11.49 39.94
CA LYS A 294 3.50 11.76 40.08
C LYS A 294 2.64 11.25 38.92
N ASP A 295 3.06 10.16 38.30
CA ASP A 295 2.31 9.51 37.24
C ASP A 295 1.20 8.67 37.87
N TYR A 296 -0.04 8.90 37.45
CA TYR A 296 -1.20 8.14 37.95
C TYR A 296 -1.16 6.65 37.59
N ARG A 297 -0.26 6.22 36.70
CA ARG A 297 -0.06 4.84 36.27
C ARG A 297 1.18 4.24 36.91
N ILE A 298 1.19 4.17 38.26
CA ILE A 298 2.36 3.82 39.06
C ILE A 298 2.64 2.32 39.14
N PHE A 299 1.77 1.47 38.53
CA PHE A 299 1.94 0.03 38.60
C PHE A 299 2.47 -0.54 37.28
N ASP A 300 3.46 -1.38 37.35
CA ASP A 300 3.83 -2.26 36.27
C ASP A 300 2.87 -3.44 36.27
N ARG A 301 2.26 -3.75 35.12
CA ARG A 301 1.45 -4.96 34.99
C ARG A 301 2.32 -6.19 35.24
N SER A 302 1.80 -7.11 36.08
CA SER A 302 2.53 -8.28 36.55
C SER A 302 3.12 -9.12 35.42
N ALA A 303 4.20 -9.82 35.70
CA ALA A 303 4.99 -10.65 34.82
C ALA A 303 4.16 -11.75 34.09
N SER A 304 2.97 -12.09 34.57
CA SER A 304 2.07 -13.05 33.93
C SER A 304 1.54 -12.55 32.57
N VAL A 305 1.50 -11.22 32.34
CA VAL A 305 1.21 -10.62 31.02
C VAL A 305 2.45 -10.55 30.15
N ARG A 306 3.66 -10.70 30.74
CA ARG A 306 4.95 -10.69 30.02
C ARG A 306 5.23 -12.02 29.30
N SER A 307 4.54 -13.11 29.66
CA SER A 307 4.90 -14.43 29.15
C SER A 307 4.42 -14.73 27.73
N SER A 308 3.50 -13.95 27.18
CA SER A 308 2.97 -14.24 25.85
C SER A 308 3.66 -13.51 24.70
N ASN A 309 4.49 -12.48 24.95
CA ASN A 309 5.10 -11.66 23.87
C ASN A 309 6.54 -11.22 24.20
N GLN A 310 7.40 -12.17 24.62
CA GLN A 310 8.83 -11.89 24.85
C GLN A 310 9.66 -11.77 23.57
N PHE A 311 9.10 -12.07 22.41
CA PHE A 311 9.82 -12.08 21.14
C PHE A 311 9.68 -10.74 20.45
N GLY A 312 10.78 -9.99 20.34
CA GLY A 312 10.85 -8.72 19.63
C GLY A 312 10.83 -8.89 18.10
N THR A 313 11.07 -10.12 17.62
CA THR A 313 11.13 -10.48 16.20
C THR A 313 10.10 -11.54 15.87
N PHE A 314 9.57 -11.49 14.65
CA PHE A 314 8.60 -12.42 14.10
C PHE A 314 9.22 -13.12 12.89
N HIS A 315 9.09 -14.43 12.84
CA HIS A 315 9.56 -15.25 11.73
C HIS A 315 8.40 -16.08 11.16
N LEU A 316 8.16 -15.91 9.86
CA LEU A 316 7.13 -16.63 9.13
C LEU A 316 7.75 -17.79 8.37
N ASN A 317 7.27 -18.99 8.58
CA ASN A 317 7.58 -20.14 7.75
C ASN A 317 6.39 -20.42 6.83
N LEU A 318 6.60 -20.31 5.53
CA LEU A 318 5.61 -20.66 4.52
C LEU A 318 5.89 -22.05 3.96
N PHE A 319 4.91 -22.93 4.06
CA PHE A 319 4.93 -24.27 3.44
C PHE A 319 3.96 -24.24 2.27
N LEU A 320 4.49 -24.35 1.06
CA LEU A 320 3.73 -24.13 -0.17
C LEU A 320 3.63 -25.40 -0.98
N ASP A 321 2.43 -25.80 -1.29
CA ASP A 321 2.18 -26.80 -2.33
C ASP A 321 2.57 -26.20 -3.69
N VAL A 322 3.41 -26.93 -4.45
CA VAL A 322 3.82 -26.55 -5.80
C VAL A 322 3.41 -27.60 -6.82
N SER A 323 2.39 -28.38 -6.53
CA SER A 323 1.82 -29.33 -7.47
C SER A 323 1.19 -28.67 -8.69
N GLY A 324 0.94 -29.45 -9.72
CA GLY A 324 0.31 -28.98 -10.95
C GLY A 324 -1.13 -28.46 -10.73
N SER A 325 -1.88 -29.04 -9.78
CA SER A 325 -3.23 -28.55 -9.40
C SER A 325 -3.19 -27.15 -8.80
N PHE A 326 -2.10 -26.81 -8.11
CA PHE A 326 -1.90 -25.49 -7.52
C PHE A 326 -1.48 -24.38 -8.51
N SER A 327 -1.26 -24.71 -9.79
CA SER A 327 -0.74 -23.77 -10.81
C SER A 327 -1.59 -22.52 -11.02
N ASN A 328 -2.90 -22.60 -10.82
CA ASN A 328 -3.79 -21.45 -10.90
C ASN A 328 -3.49 -20.39 -9.81
N ASN A 329 -2.80 -20.78 -8.74
CA ASN A 329 -2.45 -19.91 -7.62
C ASN A 329 -1.03 -19.36 -7.70
N GLU A 330 -0.20 -19.84 -8.63
CA GLU A 330 1.22 -19.52 -8.76
C GLU A 330 1.47 -17.99 -8.79
N ASN A 331 0.74 -17.28 -9.63
CA ASN A 331 0.88 -15.81 -9.73
C ASN A 331 0.51 -15.10 -8.44
N ALA A 332 -0.55 -15.53 -7.75
CA ALA A 332 -0.98 -14.93 -6.50
C ALA A 332 0.04 -15.18 -5.38
N VAL A 333 0.59 -16.40 -5.33
CA VAL A 333 1.65 -16.75 -4.36
C VAL A 333 2.94 -15.98 -4.65
N ASN A 334 3.39 -15.92 -5.90
CA ASN A 334 4.59 -15.16 -6.27
C ASN A 334 4.44 -13.67 -5.94
N SER A 335 3.26 -13.09 -6.15
CA SER A 335 2.96 -11.71 -5.72
C SER A 335 3.03 -11.57 -4.18
N LEU A 336 2.49 -12.53 -3.44
CA LEU A 336 2.59 -12.54 -1.97
C LEU A 336 4.06 -12.63 -1.51
N LEU A 337 4.86 -13.51 -2.12
CA LEU A 337 6.28 -13.67 -1.79
C LEU A 337 7.05 -12.37 -2.05
N ALA A 338 6.82 -11.70 -3.19
CA ALA A 338 7.41 -10.41 -3.49
C ALA A 338 7.05 -9.35 -2.43
N CYS A 339 5.80 -9.33 -1.97
CA CYS A 339 5.37 -8.43 -0.89
C CYS A 339 6.06 -8.74 0.45
N LEU A 340 6.24 -10.03 0.78
CA LEU A 340 6.93 -10.45 2.00
C LEU A 340 8.43 -10.15 1.95
N GLU A 341 9.09 -10.34 0.81
CA GLU A 341 10.49 -9.96 0.60
C GLU A 341 10.70 -8.46 0.84
N ARG A 342 9.82 -7.66 0.28
CA ARG A 342 9.88 -6.23 0.49
C ARG A 342 9.65 -5.84 1.96
N LEU A 343 8.73 -6.52 2.63
CA LEU A 343 8.52 -6.33 4.06
C LEU A 343 9.77 -6.72 4.87
N GLU A 344 10.43 -7.84 4.54
CA GLU A 344 11.67 -8.28 5.19
C GLU A 344 12.80 -7.25 5.01
N GLN A 345 12.95 -6.68 3.81
CA GLN A 345 13.97 -5.67 3.52
C GLN A 345 13.75 -4.36 4.29
N THR A 346 12.51 -4.01 4.58
CA THR A 346 12.14 -2.72 5.18
C THR A 346 11.81 -2.80 6.66
N ASN A 347 11.59 -4.02 7.20
CA ASN A 347 11.16 -4.23 8.57
C ASN A 347 12.10 -5.19 9.32
N HIS A 348 12.97 -4.65 10.16
CA HIS A 348 13.98 -5.41 10.92
C HIS A 348 13.43 -6.43 11.92
N ILE A 349 12.14 -6.39 12.23
CA ILE A 349 11.51 -7.35 13.14
C ILE A 349 10.85 -8.53 12.42
N PHE A 350 10.81 -8.51 11.09
CA PHE A 350 10.20 -9.54 10.27
C PHE A 350 11.23 -10.26 9.42
N THR A 351 11.15 -11.58 9.41
CA THR A 351 11.88 -12.44 8.48
C THR A 351 11.00 -13.61 8.04
N PHE A 352 11.28 -14.22 6.91
CA PHE A 352 10.55 -15.41 6.48
C PHE A 352 11.41 -16.40 5.71
N ASP A 353 11.00 -17.65 5.75
CA ASP A 353 11.55 -18.74 4.94
C ASP A 353 10.40 -19.45 4.20
N VAL A 354 10.70 -20.03 3.05
CA VAL A 354 9.75 -20.73 2.19
C VAL A 354 10.20 -22.16 1.96
N ILE A 355 9.33 -23.11 2.26
CA ILE A 355 9.53 -24.53 1.97
C ILE A 355 8.47 -24.95 0.96
N THR A 356 8.90 -25.49 -0.17
CA THR A 356 8.01 -26.06 -1.18
C THR A 356 7.76 -27.54 -0.93
N MET A 357 6.52 -27.96 -1.17
CA MET A 357 6.04 -29.34 -1.04
C MET A 357 5.53 -29.80 -2.40
N GLY A 358 6.37 -30.50 -3.17
CA GLY A 358 5.96 -30.96 -4.50
C GLY A 358 7.11 -31.54 -5.32
N ASN A 359 6.79 -32.13 -6.44
CA ASN A 359 7.71 -32.60 -7.49
C ASN A 359 8.78 -33.64 -7.12
N ALA A 360 8.70 -34.35 -6.07
CA ALA A 360 9.59 -35.41 -5.63
C ALA A 360 10.30 -35.16 -4.28
N ASP A 361 10.56 -33.92 -3.91
CA ASP A 361 11.20 -33.60 -2.62
C ASP A 361 10.69 -32.26 -2.06
N GLU A 362 10.69 -32.17 -0.75
CA GLU A 362 10.49 -30.90 -0.05
C GLU A 362 11.78 -30.08 -0.11
N THR A 363 11.68 -28.79 -0.45
CA THR A 363 12.84 -27.96 -0.67
C THR A 363 12.71 -26.61 0.04
N LEU A 364 13.76 -26.21 0.77
CA LEU A 364 13.88 -24.86 1.28
C LEU A 364 14.38 -23.96 0.13
N LEU A 365 13.59 -22.94 -0.22
CA LEU A 365 13.98 -22.00 -1.27
C LEU A 365 15.10 -21.10 -0.80
N ASP A 366 16.03 -20.82 -1.71
CA ASP A 366 17.06 -19.81 -1.50
C ASP A 366 16.42 -18.42 -1.33
N LYS A 367 17.04 -17.59 -0.50
CA LYS A 367 16.55 -16.23 -0.24
C LYS A 367 16.58 -15.34 -1.48
N ASP A 368 17.48 -15.61 -2.40
CA ASP A 368 17.65 -14.85 -3.63
C ASP A 368 16.73 -15.33 -4.77
N GLU A 369 16.08 -16.51 -4.60
CA GLU A 369 15.24 -17.14 -5.62
C GLU A 369 13.88 -17.57 -5.06
N ARG A 370 13.25 -16.76 -4.23
CA ARG A 370 11.93 -17.06 -3.62
C ARG A 370 10.80 -16.90 -4.63
N ARG A 371 10.81 -17.77 -5.64
CA ARG A 371 9.69 -17.91 -6.58
C ARG A 371 9.32 -19.36 -6.68
N ILE A 372 8.03 -19.61 -6.84
CA ILE A 372 7.52 -20.96 -7.06
C ILE A 372 7.18 -21.16 -8.52
N HIS A 373 7.35 -22.40 -8.96
CA HIS A 373 6.83 -22.88 -10.23
C HIS A 373 6.07 -24.17 -9.96
N CYS A 374 4.77 -24.18 -10.27
CA CYS A 374 3.90 -25.30 -9.98
C CYS A 374 3.95 -26.36 -11.06
N SER A 375 4.32 -27.59 -10.68
CA SER A 375 4.34 -28.73 -11.61
C SER A 375 4.33 -30.08 -10.85
N GLY A 376 3.93 -31.14 -11.52
CA GLY A 376 3.93 -32.50 -10.96
C GLY A 376 2.91 -32.75 -9.87
N GLY A 377 3.23 -33.59 -8.91
CA GLY A 377 2.34 -33.97 -7.80
C GLY A 377 2.77 -33.38 -6.46
N THR A 378 1.89 -33.43 -5.47
CA THR A 378 2.19 -33.02 -4.10
C THR A 378 2.89 -34.14 -3.36
N TYR A 379 4.03 -33.82 -2.74
CA TYR A 379 4.73 -34.73 -1.85
C TYR A 379 4.93 -34.07 -0.49
N LEU A 380 4.47 -34.77 0.52
CA LEU A 380 4.72 -34.41 1.91
C LEU A 380 5.16 -35.68 2.65
N SER A 381 6.39 -35.72 3.13
CA SER A 381 6.98 -36.86 3.79
C SER A 381 7.66 -36.49 5.11
N LYS A 382 8.16 -37.48 5.85
CA LYS A 382 8.99 -37.23 7.05
C LYS A 382 10.24 -36.36 6.79
N ARG A 383 10.66 -36.18 5.53
CA ARG A 383 11.81 -35.36 5.17
C ARG A 383 11.58 -33.86 5.41
N ILE A 384 10.33 -33.44 5.53
CA ILE A 384 10.02 -32.04 5.90
C ILE A 384 10.46 -31.73 7.33
N GLU A 385 10.58 -32.72 8.22
CA GLU A 385 10.93 -32.49 9.63
C GLU A 385 12.33 -31.83 9.83
N PRO A 386 13.40 -32.26 9.16
CA PRO A 386 14.68 -31.56 9.21
C PRO A 386 14.59 -30.12 8.70
N LEU A 387 13.87 -29.88 7.59
CA LEU A 387 13.67 -28.53 7.03
C LEU A 387 12.84 -27.67 7.99
N TYR A 388 11.77 -28.23 8.56
CA TYR A 388 10.97 -27.55 9.58
C TYR A 388 11.83 -27.09 10.76
N ARG A 389 12.71 -27.97 11.28
CA ARG A 389 13.64 -27.63 12.37
C ARG A 389 14.65 -26.57 11.96
N GLN A 390 15.16 -26.60 10.72
CA GLN A 390 16.13 -25.66 10.19
C GLN A 390 15.57 -24.23 10.13
N VAL A 391 14.31 -24.06 9.74
CA VAL A 391 13.68 -22.72 9.60
C VAL A 391 13.20 -22.14 10.93
N GLN A 392 13.14 -22.92 12.03
CA GLN A 392 12.79 -22.40 13.35
C GLN A 392 13.91 -21.51 13.89
N LYS A 393 13.66 -20.22 14.08
CA LYS A 393 14.65 -19.28 14.59
C LYS A 393 14.59 -19.22 16.11
N PRO A 394 15.75 -19.37 16.81
CA PRO A 394 15.79 -19.22 18.27
C PRO A 394 15.45 -17.79 18.67
N MET A 395 14.87 -17.62 19.86
CA MET A 395 14.52 -16.32 20.43
C MET A 395 13.57 -15.46 19.57
N THR A 396 12.82 -16.10 18.67
CA THR A 396 11.92 -15.45 17.72
C THR A 396 10.53 -16.07 17.80
N TYR A 397 9.47 -15.29 17.59
CA TYR A 397 8.14 -15.86 17.47
C TYR A 397 8.00 -16.49 16.08
N ASN A 398 8.12 -17.80 16.02
CA ASN A 398 7.97 -18.57 14.81
C ASN A 398 6.49 -18.87 14.56
N TYR A 399 5.99 -18.57 13.35
CA TYR A 399 4.64 -18.87 12.93
C TYR A 399 4.66 -19.59 11.58
N ASN A 400 3.84 -20.62 11.45
CA ASN A 400 3.81 -21.46 10.26
C ASN A 400 2.49 -21.25 9.52
N ILE A 401 2.57 -21.06 8.21
CA ILE A 401 1.41 -21.07 7.31
C ILE A 401 1.65 -22.15 6.27
N VAL A 402 0.70 -23.06 6.17
CA VAL A 402 0.70 -24.14 5.19
C VAL A 402 -0.37 -23.84 4.15
N LEU A 403 0.04 -23.75 2.89
CA LEU A 403 -0.85 -23.55 1.75
C LEU A 403 -0.86 -24.83 0.91
N PHE A 404 -2.00 -25.47 0.78
CA PHE A 404 -2.12 -26.62 -0.09
C PHE A 404 -3.56 -26.79 -0.61
N ASP A 405 -3.70 -27.27 -1.85
CA ASP A 405 -5.00 -27.40 -2.52
C ASP A 405 -5.70 -28.73 -2.32
N GLY A 406 -5.01 -29.69 -1.80
CA GLY A 406 -5.57 -30.93 -1.29
C GLY A 406 -5.90 -32.03 -2.28
N ASP A 407 -5.87 -31.81 -3.55
CA ASP A 407 -6.10 -32.85 -4.57
C ASP A 407 -5.20 -34.08 -4.37
N ALA A 408 -4.08 -33.87 -3.72
CA ALA A 408 -3.12 -34.91 -3.41
C ALA A 408 -3.66 -35.98 -2.48
N TYR A 409 -4.47 -35.60 -1.49
CA TYR A 409 -4.86 -36.53 -0.43
C TYR A 409 -6.14 -37.33 -0.73
N ALA A 410 -7.06 -36.77 -1.51
CA ALA A 410 -8.27 -37.51 -1.95
C ALA A 410 -7.91 -38.69 -2.85
N SER A 411 -6.80 -38.65 -3.58
CA SER A 411 -6.33 -39.75 -4.43
C SER A 411 -5.44 -40.78 -3.73
N TYR A 412 -4.91 -40.46 -2.55
CA TYR A 412 -3.96 -41.32 -1.83
C TYR A 412 -4.54 -42.65 -1.29
N GLY A 413 -5.84 -42.72 -1.08
CA GLY A 413 -6.49 -43.96 -0.64
C GLY A 413 -6.51 -45.07 -1.67
N LYS A 414 -6.12 -44.78 -2.95
CA LYS A 414 -6.35 -45.76 -4.05
C LYS A 414 -5.10 -46.14 -4.87
N ALA A 415 -3.97 -45.50 -4.75
CA ALA A 415 -2.80 -45.75 -5.63
C ALA A 415 -1.48 -45.90 -4.89
N SER A 416 -1.26 -47.04 -4.25
CA SER A 416 0.12 -47.43 -3.92
C SER A 416 0.72 -48.18 -5.12
N ARG A 417 1.50 -47.51 -5.96
CA ARG A 417 2.49 -48.18 -6.80
C ARG A 417 3.83 -48.20 -6.09
N GLU A 418 4.50 -49.37 -6.11
CA GLU A 418 5.83 -49.54 -5.58
C GLU A 418 6.77 -48.43 -6.07
N GLY A 419 7.41 -47.77 -5.08
CA GLY A 419 8.43 -46.73 -5.37
C GLY A 419 7.98 -45.28 -5.09
N THR A 420 6.73 -44.98 -4.85
CA THR A 420 6.28 -43.64 -4.49
C THR A 420 6.26 -43.45 -2.96
N ARG A 421 6.95 -42.39 -2.50
CA ARG A 421 7.05 -42.06 -1.07
C ARG A 421 5.85 -41.24 -0.63
N TYR A 422 4.78 -41.92 -0.25
CA TYR A 422 3.57 -41.25 0.24
C TYR A 422 3.51 -41.25 1.77
N ASP A 423 3.01 -40.17 2.35
CA ASP A 423 2.72 -40.06 3.77
C ASP A 423 1.41 -40.81 4.07
N LYS A 424 1.47 -42.15 4.05
CA LYS A 424 0.30 -43.00 4.29
C LYS A 424 -0.35 -42.79 5.65
N ASP A 425 0.42 -42.32 6.63
CA ASP A 425 0.03 -42.24 8.03
C ASP A 425 -0.09 -40.81 8.55
N GLY A 426 -0.03 -39.81 7.69
CA GLY A 426 -0.05 -38.38 8.05
C GLY A 426 1.17 -37.91 8.88
N GLU A 427 2.26 -38.66 8.87
CA GLU A 427 3.42 -38.37 9.72
C GLU A 427 4.12 -37.06 9.38
N GLY A 428 4.21 -36.72 8.09
CA GLY A 428 4.73 -35.43 7.66
C GLY A 428 3.82 -34.28 8.07
N PHE A 429 2.51 -34.51 8.13
CA PHE A 429 1.53 -33.51 8.51
C PHE A 429 1.47 -33.22 10.01
N LYS A 430 1.88 -34.20 10.83
CA LYS A 430 1.90 -34.07 12.31
C LYS A 430 2.83 -32.97 12.81
N ILE A 431 3.83 -32.56 12.05
CA ILE A 431 4.72 -31.43 12.45
C ILE A 431 3.98 -30.11 12.52
N PHE A 432 2.87 -29.98 11.78
CA PHE A 432 2.02 -28.81 11.78
C PHE A 432 0.98 -28.78 12.91
N ASP A 433 0.89 -29.86 13.69
CA ASP A 433 -0.03 -29.97 14.82
C ASP A 433 0.44 -29.12 16.01
N ASN A 434 0.32 -27.82 15.86
CA ASN A 434 0.65 -26.87 16.90
C ASN A 434 -0.12 -25.56 16.76
N LYS A 435 -0.28 -24.82 17.85
CA LYS A 435 -1.05 -23.56 17.93
C LYS A 435 -0.45 -22.39 17.16
N ASN A 436 0.82 -22.49 16.79
CA ASN A 436 1.52 -21.49 15.98
C ASN A 436 1.51 -21.85 14.48
N CYS A 437 0.55 -22.64 14.07
CA CYS A 437 0.35 -23.04 12.70
C CYS A 437 -1.06 -22.70 12.22
N THR A 438 -1.16 -22.22 10.98
CA THR A 438 -2.43 -22.13 10.26
C THR A 438 -2.30 -22.88 8.94
N ILE A 439 -3.24 -23.79 8.71
CA ILE A 439 -3.35 -24.57 7.48
C ILE A 439 -4.48 -23.95 6.66
N ILE A 440 -4.20 -23.55 5.44
CA ILE A 440 -5.16 -23.03 4.50
C ILE A 440 -5.33 -24.04 3.39
N SER A 441 -6.54 -24.56 3.23
CA SER A 441 -6.84 -25.64 2.30
C SER A 441 -8.25 -25.51 1.72
N ASP A 442 -8.57 -26.33 0.74
CA ASP A 442 -9.94 -26.48 0.26
C ASP A 442 -10.79 -27.40 1.14
N GLY A 443 -12.10 -27.51 0.79
CA GLY A 443 -13.09 -28.21 1.61
C GLY A 443 -12.88 -29.71 1.73
N ASP A 444 -12.22 -30.34 0.77
CA ASP A 444 -12.11 -31.79 0.68
C ASP A 444 -11.10 -32.39 1.68
N ASN A 445 -10.23 -31.55 2.26
CA ASN A 445 -9.20 -31.99 3.20
C ASN A 445 -9.50 -31.77 4.66
N LYS A 446 -10.65 -31.26 4.99
CA LYS A 446 -10.99 -30.88 6.35
C LYS A 446 -10.80 -32.06 7.31
N ASP A 447 -11.38 -33.24 6.99
CA ASP A 447 -11.31 -34.40 7.84
C ASP A 447 -9.89 -34.95 8.04
N TYR A 448 -9.04 -34.79 6.99
CA TYR A 448 -7.64 -35.15 7.05
C TYR A 448 -6.86 -34.24 7.99
N ILE A 449 -7.06 -32.93 7.86
CA ILE A 449 -6.38 -31.92 8.70
C ILE A 449 -6.81 -32.14 10.18
N GLU A 450 -8.10 -32.27 10.45
CA GLU A 450 -8.61 -32.47 11.80
C GLU A 450 -8.08 -33.76 12.45
N LYS A 451 -7.79 -34.78 11.64
CA LYS A 451 -7.22 -36.03 12.12
C LYS A 451 -5.74 -35.94 12.48
N TYR A 452 -4.93 -35.23 11.68
CA TYR A 452 -3.46 -35.26 11.78
C TYR A 452 -2.82 -33.99 12.34
N ALA A 453 -3.55 -32.90 12.36
CA ALA A 453 -3.12 -31.62 12.93
C ALA A 453 -4.25 -30.90 13.68
N PRO A 454 -4.87 -31.57 14.71
CA PRO A 454 -6.03 -31.02 15.42
C PRO A 454 -5.74 -29.72 16.18
N ASP A 455 -4.51 -29.48 16.63
CA ASP A 455 -4.11 -28.27 17.34
C ASP A 455 -3.78 -27.08 16.39
N ALA A 456 -3.57 -27.36 15.10
CA ALA A 456 -3.38 -26.32 14.10
C ALA A 456 -4.69 -25.57 13.82
N ARG A 457 -4.57 -24.28 13.51
CA ARG A 457 -5.72 -23.52 13.02
C ARG A 457 -5.97 -23.90 11.56
N THR A 458 -7.23 -24.10 11.20
CA THR A 458 -7.60 -24.46 9.83
C THR A 458 -8.48 -23.36 9.24
N ILE A 459 -8.17 -22.95 8.01
CA ILE A 459 -8.99 -22.06 7.18
C ILE A 459 -9.36 -22.87 5.93
N ILE A 460 -10.63 -23.21 5.81
CA ILE A 460 -11.17 -23.89 4.64
C ILE A 460 -11.79 -22.86 3.70
N THR A 461 -11.48 -22.95 2.44
CA THR A 461 -11.98 -22.06 1.39
C THR A 461 -12.52 -22.86 0.21
N ASN A 462 -13.66 -22.44 -0.34
CA ASN A 462 -14.25 -23.07 -1.52
C ASN A 462 -13.71 -22.48 -2.84
N ASP A 463 -13.08 -21.32 -2.78
CA ASP A 463 -12.42 -20.67 -3.90
C ASP A 463 -11.01 -20.26 -3.44
N TYR A 464 -10.10 -21.18 -3.64
CA TYR A 464 -8.74 -21.05 -3.13
C TYR A 464 -8.01 -19.88 -3.79
N ALA A 465 -8.07 -19.77 -5.11
CA ALA A 465 -7.37 -18.74 -5.88
C ALA A 465 -7.84 -17.32 -5.52
N ALA A 466 -9.16 -17.11 -5.42
CA ALA A 466 -9.70 -15.79 -5.12
C ALA A 466 -9.46 -15.34 -3.67
N ASN A 467 -9.35 -16.30 -2.73
CA ASN A 467 -9.32 -16.01 -1.30
C ASN A 467 -7.94 -16.20 -0.65
N LEU A 468 -6.94 -16.71 -1.39
CA LEU A 468 -5.64 -17.09 -0.85
C LEU A 468 -4.99 -15.96 -0.03
N ILE A 469 -4.83 -14.81 -0.62
CA ILE A 469 -4.18 -13.64 0.01
C ILE A 469 -4.97 -13.18 1.24
N THR A 470 -6.31 -13.12 1.12
CA THR A 470 -7.19 -12.75 2.24
C THR A 470 -7.04 -13.72 3.41
N ASN A 471 -6.96 -15.01 3.13
CA ASN A 471 -6.81 -16.07 4.16
C ASN A 471 -5.44 -16.00 4.83
N VAL A 472 -4.36 -15.76 4.07
CA VAL A 472 -3.01 -15.53 4.64
C VAL A 472 -3.00 -14.30 5.54
N MET A 473 -3.61 -13.20 5.10
CA MET A 473 -3.74 -11.99 5.92
C MET A 473 -4.51 -12.24 7.21
N GLN A 474 -5.59 -12.99 7.14
CA GLN A 474 -6.36 -13.36 8.32
C GLN A 474 -5.55 -14.22 9.30
N ALA A 475 -4.75 -15.17 8.78
CA ALA A 475 -3.84 -15.98 9.58
C ALA A 475 -2.80 -15.12 10.30
N LEU A 476 -2.16 -14.19 9.57
CA LEU A 476 -1.18 -13.26 10.13
C LEU A 476 -1.78 -12.30 11.15
N GLN A 477 -2.95 -11.73 10.88
CA GLN A 477 -3.64 -10.86 11.84
C GLN A 477 -3.92 -11.59 13.16
N ARG A 478 -4.37 -12.85 13.08
CA ARG A 478 -4.64 -13.67 14.27
C ARG A 478 -3.36 -14.06 15.02
N ALA A 479 -2.26 -14.32 14.30
CA ALA A 479 -0.97 -14.64 14.90
C ALA A 479 -0.37 -13.44 15.68
N LEU A 480 -0.64 -12.23 15.21
CA LEU A 480 -0.06 -10.99 15.71
C LEU A 480 -1.02 -10.19 16.63
N SER A 481 -2.25 -10.67 16.79
CA SER A 481 -3.23 -10.08 17.72
C SER A 481 -3.00 -10.54 19.15
#